data_0787ae49ef85a0e12fa50640d4d5f698
#
_entry.id   0787ae49ef85a0e12fa50640d4d5f698
#
_cell.length_a   1.000
_cell.length_b   1.000
_cell.length_c   1.000
_cell.angle_alpha   90.00
_cell.angle_beta   90.00
_cell.angle_gamma   90.00
#
_symmetry.space_group_name_H-M   'P 1'
#
loop_
_entity.id
_entity.type
_entity.pdbx_description
1 polymer ?
#
loop_
_entity_poly.entity_id
_entity_poly.type
_entity_poly.pdbx_seq_one_letter_code
_entity_poly.pdbx_strand_id
1 'polypeptide(L)'
;RVNHPQRLMQPLKRVGPKGVGMESFTPISWEQALDETAAAFKGAVQEFGSESVWPYFYAGRMGHVQRDGIERLRHEMRYSGQHSTFCVTLADAGWNAGTGRKRGTDGREISDCELLVVWGGNPVNTQINVMHKFQQARRSRNAKLVVIDPYCTDTADKADLFLNLRPGTDGALACAVMHVLFEEDYADWDYLERYTDCPTELREHLKSRDPHWASEKTGISVSQILEFARLYG
;
A
#
# COMPACT_ATOMS: atom_id res chain seq x y z
N ARG A 1 -22.62 0.10 1.95
CA ARG A 1 -22.22 0.47 3.33
C ARG A 1 -22.61 1.89 3.69
N VAL A 2 -22.54 2.86 2.76
CA VAL A 2 -22.89 4.26 3.01
C VAL A 2 -24.35 4.41 3.47
N ASN A 3 -25.25 3.63 2.92
CA ASN A 3 -26.69 3.63 3.23
C ASN A 3 -27.10 2.45 4.14
N HIS A 4 -26.17 1.92 4.94
CA HIS A 4 -26.49 0.82 5.86
C HIS A 4 -27.49 1.30 6.93
N PRO A 5 -28.53 0.52 7.29
CA PRO A 5 -29.54 0.93 8.27
C PRO A 5 -28.97 1.29 9.65
N GLN A 6 -27.87 0.66 10.05
CA GLN A 6 -27.18 0.93 11.32
C GLN A 6 -26.11 2.03 11.23
N ARG A 7 -26.05 2.78 10.12
CA ARG A 7 -25.13 3.90 10.01
C ARG A 7 -25.49 4.98 11.04
N LEU A 8 -24.47 5.49 11.76
CA LEU A 8 -24.64 6.64 12.63
C LEU A 8 -24.93 7.89 11.78
N MET A 9 -26.09 8.52 12.01
CA MET A 9 -26.56 9.67 11.25
C MET A 9 -26.34 10.99 11.98
N GLN A 10 -25.94 10.96 13.24
CA GLN A 10 -25.69 12.14 14.07
C GLN A 10 -24.49 11.87 15.00
N PRO A 11 -23.84 12.94 15.52
CA PRO A 11 -22.75 12.79 16.47
C PRO A 11 -23.18 12.07 17.74
N LEU A 12 -22.25 11.33 18.32
CA LEU A 12 -22.47 10.64 19.59
C LEU A 12 -21.46 11.17 20.62
N LYS A 13 -21.95 11.52 21.79
CA LYS A 13 -21.15 11.87 22.96
C LYS A 13 -21.07 10.68 23.91
N ARG A 14 -19.86 10.32 24.33
CA ARG A 14 -19.70 9.29 25.35
C ARG A 14 -20.01 9.87 26.73
N VAL A 15 -20.97 9.28 27.40
CA VAL A 15 -21.45 9.67 28.76
C VAL A 15 -21.20 8.59 29.81
N GLY A 16 -20.87 7.37 29.36
CA GLY A 16 -20.60 6.23 30.24
C GLY A 16 -19.15 5.77 30.19
N PRO A 17 -18.80 4.66 30.90
CA PRO A 17 -17.46 4.10 30.95
C PRO A 17 -16.93 3.68 29.58
N LYS A 18 -15.59 3.70 29.42
CA LYS A 18 -14.92 3.11 28.27
C LYS A 18 -15.08 1.59 28.28
N GLY A 19 -15.20 1.00 27.09
CA GLY A 19 -15.24 -0.45 26.91
C GLY A 19 -16.63 -1.10 27.00
N VAL A 20 -17.68 -0.34 27.38
CA VAL A 20 -19.05 -0.86 27.49
C VAL A 20 -19.78 -0.91 26.13
N GLY A 21 -19.22 -0.26 25.10
CA GLY A 21 -19.83 -0.23 23.76
C GLY A 21 -20.84 0.91 23.59
N MET A 22 -21.83 0.71 22.71
CA MET A 22 -22.78 1.75 22.28
C MET A 22 -23.66 2.30 23.43
N GLU A 23 -23.87 1.51 24.46
CA GLU A 23 -24.66 1.92 25.66
C GLU A 23 -24.03 3.10 26.40
N SER A 24 -22.72 3.33 26.20
CA SER A 24 -22.00 4.47 26.78
C SER A 24 -22.17 5.77 25.99
N PHE A 25 -22.93 5.78 24.90
CA PHE A 25 -23.02 6.93 24.02
C PHE A 25 -24.46 7.47 23.94
N THR A 26 -24.58 8.80 23.89
CA THR A 26 -25.85 9.51 23.70
C THR A 26 -25.74 10.37 22.43
N PRO A 27 -26.75 10.37 21.56
CA PRO A 27 -26.82 11.27 20.42
C PRO A 27 -26.86 12.74 20.88
N ILE A 28 -26.10 13.58 20.16
CA ILE A 28 -26.09 15.04 20.35
C ILE A 28 -26.25 15.75 19.00
N SER A 29 -26.55 17.03 19.01
CA SER A 29 -26.61 17.83 17.79
C SER A 29 -25.21 18.09 17.22
N TRP A 30 -25.14 18.44 15.94
CA TRP A 30 -23.88 18.87 15.31
C TRP A 30 -23.36 20.17 15.93
N GLU A 31 -24.25 21.11 16.27
CA GLU A 31 -23.89 22.35 16.94
C GLU A 31 -23.22 22.08 18.29
N GLN A 32 -23.86 21.27 19.12
CA GLN A 32 -23.29 20.86 20.41
C GLN A 32 -21.95 20.15 20.24
N ALA A 33 -21.80 19.23 19.26
CA ALA A 33 -20.58 18.51 19.02
C ALA A 33 -19.42 19.45 18.62
N LEU A 34 -19.70 20.43 17.76
CA LEU A 34 -18.71 21.40 17.31
C LEU A 34 -18.30 22.35 18.43
N ASP A 35 -19.28 22.85 19.22
CA ASP A 35 -19.00 23.76 20.33
C ASP A 35 -18.17 23.09 21.41
N GLU A 36 -18.52 21.87 21.82
CA GLU A 36 -17.74 21.12 22.81
C GLU A 36 -16.33 20.79 22.31
N THR A 37 -16.17 20.44 21.04
CA THR A 37 -14.86 20.18 20.45
C THR A 37 -14.00 21.45 20.40
N ALA A 38 -14.59 22.56 19.97
CA ALA A 38 -13.90 23.85 19.93
C ALA A 38 -13.50 24.33 21.34
N ALA A 39 -14.40 24.15 22.33
CA ALA A 39 -14.09 24.49 23.73
C ALA A 39 -12.94 23.64 24.28
N ALA A 40 -12.91 22.35 23.99
CA ALA A 40 -11.81 21.45 24.40
C ALA A 40 -10.46 21.86 23.79
N PHE A 41 -10.44 22.20 22.50
CA PHE A 41 -9.21 22.68 21.84
C PHE A 41 -8.76 24.01 22.44
N LYS A 42 -9.65 24.97 22.65
CA LYS A 42 -9.32 26.25 23.28
C LYS A 42 -8.78 26.06 24.70
N GLY A 43 -9.38 25.18 25.48
CA GLY A 43 -8.91 24.85 26.82
C GLY A 43 -7.49 24.26 26.80
N ALA A 44 -7.22 23.29 25.92
CA ALA A 44 -5.91 22.70 25.77
C ALA A 44 -4.84 23.74 25.34
N VAL A 45 -5.20 24.62 24.41
CA VAL A 45 -4.31 25.73 23.98
C VAL A 45 -4.01 26.71 25.11
N GLN A 46 -5.01 27.04 25.92
CA GLN A 46 -4.83 27.95 27.06
C GLN A 46 -3.95 27.36 28.15
N GLU A 47 -4.07 26.07 28.41
CA GLU A 47 -3.33 25.38 29.48
C GLU A 47 -1.93 24.95 29.05
N PHE A 48 -1.77 24.44 27.81
CA PHE A 48 -0.55 23.76 27.37
C PHE A 48 0.10 24.38 26.12
N GLY A 49 -0.50 25.40 25.51
CA GLY A 49 -0.06 25.99 24.24
C GLY A 49 -0.64 25.30 23.00
N SER A 50 -0.53 25.98 21.86
CA SER A 50 -1.14 25.52 20.60
C SER A 50 -0.59 24.17 20.13
N GLU A 51 0.67 23.87 20.40
CA GLU A 51 1.31 22.61 19.99
C GLU A 51 0.79 21.39 20.75
N SER A 52 0.02 21.56 21.84
CA SER A 52 -0.66 20.47 22.55
C SER A 52 -1.79 19.83 21.74
N VAL A 53 -2.32 20.55 20.77
CA VAL A 53 -3.34 20.02 19.86
C VAL A 53 -2.67 19.42 18.63
N TRP A 54 -2.83 18.11 18.46
CA TRP A 54 -2.29 17.38 17.33
C TRP A 54 -3.43 16.73 16.51
N PRO A 55 -3.82 17.33 15.37
CA PRO A 55 -4.77 16.73 14.46
C PRO A 55 -4.18 15.47 13.82
N TYR A 56 -4.59 14.31 14.30
CA TYR A 56 -4.17 13.03 13.74
C TYR A 56 -5.13 12.61 12.64
N PHE A 57 -4.62 12.52 11.44
CA PHE A 57 -5.38 12.07 10.28
C PHE A 57 -4.49 11.25 9.35
N TYR A 58 -5.10 10.42 8.55
CA TYR A 58 -4.41 9.71 7.47
C TYR A 58 -5.34 9.52 6.28
N ALA A 59 -4.94 8.64 5.33
CA ALA A 59 -5.76 8.34 4.19
C ALA A 59 -7.19 7.94 4.61
N GLY A 60 -8.16 8.48 3.97
CA GLY A 60 -9.57 8.21 4.14
C GLY A 60 -10.23 8.68 2.87
N ARG A 61 -11.05 9.72 2.96
CA ARG A 61 -11.57 10.36 1.77
C ARG A 61 -10.47 11.17 1.08
N MET A 62 -10.08 10.72 -0.09
CA MET A 62 -9.02 11.33 -0.91
C MET A 62 -9.54 12.39 -1.89
N GLY A 63 -10.77 12.84 -1.74
CA GLY A 63 -11.36 13.91 -2.57
C GLY A 63 -10.66 15.26 -2.36
N HIS A 64 -10.44 16.02 -3.41
CA HIS A 64 -9.69 17.28 -3.40
C HIS A 64 -10.24 18.33 -2.41
N VAL A 65 -11.55 18.32 -2.15
CA VAL A 65 -12.19 19.29 -1.24
C VAL A 65 -11.94 18.94 0.24
N GLN A 66 -11.87 17.67 0.56
CA GLN A 66 -11.84 17.19 1.97
C GLN A 66 -10.45 16.79 2.45
N ARG A 67 -9.59 16.36 1.54
CA ARG A 67 -8.28 15.77 1.85
C ARG A 67 -7.43 16.63 2.77
N ASP A 68 -7.30 17.90 2.45
CA ASP A 68 -6.39 18.81 3.14
C ASP A 68 -7.13 19.86 4.02
N GLY A 69 -8.44 19.67 4.24
CA GLY A 69 -9.26 20.60 5.02
C GLY A 69 -8.75 20.82 6.45
N ILE A 70 -8.22 19.77 7.09
CA ILE A 70 -7.65 19.85 8.44
C ILE A 70 -6.39 20.72 8.52
N GLU A 71 -5.62 20.82 7.44
CA GLU A 71 -4.39 21.59 7.38
C GLU A 71 -4.64 23.09 7.51
N ARG A 72 -5.77 23.58 7.00
CA ARG A 72 -6.16 25.00 7.17
C ARG A 72 -6.33 25.34 8.64
N LEU A 73 -7.06 24.49 9.38
CA LEU A 73 -7.23 24.68 10.84
C LEU A 73 -5.89 24.58 11.55
N ARG A 74 -5.07 23.61 11.23
CA ARG A 74 -3.75 23.43 11.83
C ARG A 74 -2.85 24.65 11.64
N HIS A 75 -2.77 25.18 10.44
CA HIS A 75 -1.94 26.36 10.14
C HIS A 75 -2.46 27.62 10.84
N GLU A 76 -3.76 27.87 10.77
CA GLU A 76 -4.37 29.05 11.40
C GLU A 76 -4.17 29.04 12.93
N MET A 77 -4.38 27.90 13.55
CA MET A 77 -4.30 27.73 15.00
C MET A 77 -2.91 27.40 15.50
N ARG A 78 -1.93 27.21 14.63
CA ARG A 78 -0.55 26.79 14.94
C ARG A 78 -0.48 25.48 15.73
N TYR A 79 -1.35 24.53 15.38
CA TYR A 79 -1.35 23.20 15.97
C TYR A 79 -0.18 22.35 15.47
N SER A 80 0.19 21.31 16.23
CA SER A 80 1.26 20.39 15.85
C SER A 80 1.01 19.73 14.51
N GLY A 81 2.08 19.55 13.74
CA GLY A 81 2.06 18.80 12.49
C GLY A 81 2.31 17.32 12.69
N GLN A 82 1.98 16.53 11.67
CA GLN A 82 2.28 15.10 11.64
C GLN A 82 3.45 14.82 10.69
N HIS A 83 4.45 14.10 11.19
CA HIS A 83 5.47 13.50 10.33
C HIS A 83 4.92 12.16 9.81
N SER A 84 4.67 12.10 8.51
CA SER A 84 4.20 10.87 7.87
C SER A 84 5.36 9.92 7.64
N THR A 85 5.45 8.85 8.45
CA THR A 85 6.52 7.84 8.38
C THR A 85 5.99 6.43 8.14
N PHE A 86 4.69 6.27 7.94
CA PHE A 86 4.04 4.98 7.71
C PHE A 86 3.57 4.84 6.27
N CYS A 87 3.21 3.62 5.86
CA CYS A 87 2.51 3.29 4.63
C CYS A 87 3.22 3.88 3.38
N VAL A 88 2.59 4.84 2.72
CA VAL A 88 3.07 5.43 1.46
C VAL A 88 4.48 6.01 1.58
N THR A 89 4.82 6.64 2.69
CA THR A 89 6.14 7.27 2.87
C THR A 89 7.28 6.25 2.87
N LEU A 90 7.08 5.09 3.49
CA LEU A 90 8.05 3.99 3.46
C LEU A 90 8.18 3.38 2.06
N ALA A 91 7.05 3.14 1.39
CA ALA A 91 7.03 2.64 0.02
C ALA A 91 7.70 3.64 -0.93
N ASP A 92 7.42 4.94 -0.78
CA ASP A 92 8.04 6.00 -1.58
C ASP A 92 9.55 6.10 -1.34
N ALA A 93 10.02 5.92 -0.11
CA ALA A 93 11.44 5.93 0.21
C ALA A 93 12.17 4.77 -0.50
N GLY A 94 11.62 3.55 -0.44
CA GLY A 94 12.17 2.40 -1.15
C GLY A 94 12.14 2.57 -2.67
N TRP A 95 11.04 3.08 -3.21
CA TRP A 95 10.91 3.35 -4.64
C TRP A 95 11.94 4.39 -5.11
N ASN A 96 12.05 5.51 -4.41
CA ASN A 96 13.00 6.57 -4.74
C ASN A 96 14.46 6.12 -4.64
N ALA A 97 14.79 5.24 -3.68
CA ALA A 97 16.12 4.66 -3.57
C ALA A 97 16.50 3.84 -4.81
N GLY A 98 15.53 3.09 -5.39
CA GLY A 98 15.78 2.28 -6.59
C GLY A 98 15.67 3.03 -7.92
N THR A 99 14.85 4.07 -7.99
CA THR A 99 14.49 4.70 -9.28
C THR A 99 14.76 6.21 -9.35
N GLY A 100 15.25 6.82 -8.26
CA GLY A 100 15.52 8.25 -8.14
C GLY A 100 14.27 9.13 -7.98
N ARG A 101 13.10 8.67 -8.39
CA ARG A 101 11.84 9.40 -8.23
C ARG A 101 10.62 8.50 -8.36
N LYS A 102 9.54 8.89 -7.69
CA LYS A 102 8.26 8.17 -7.78
C LYS A 102 7.60 8.40 -9.13
N ARG A 103 7.58 7.37 -9.96
CA ARG A 103 6.81 7.30 -11.20
C ARG A 103 6.18 5.93 -11.33
N GLY A 104 5.08 5.82 -12.02
CA GLY A 104 4.40 4.58 -12.33
C GLY A 104 3.93 4.56 -13.77
N THR A 105 3.65 3.38 -14.26
CA THR A 105 3.03 3.14 -15.56
C THR A 105 1.58 3.65 -15.57
N ASP A 106 1.10 4.12 -16.70
CA ASP A 106 -0.30 4.47 -16.87
C ASP A 106 -1.17 3.21 -16.73
N GLY A 107 -2.14 3.25 -15.83
CA GLY A 107 -3.04 2.11 -15.61
C GLY A 107 -3.84 1.69 -16.86
N ARG A 108 -3.89 2.52 -17.91
CA ARG A 108 -4.50 2.16 -19.19
C ARG A 108 -3.68 1.13 -19.96
N GLU A 109 -2.37 1.13 -19.80
CA GLU A 109 -1.43 0.21 -20.45
C GLU A 109 -1.55 -1.24 -19.94
N ILE A 110 -2.25 -1.47 -18.83
CA ILE A 110 -2.53 -2.83 -18.32
C ILE A 110 -3.25 -3.68 -19.38
N SER A 111 -4.05 -3.07 -20.27
CA SER A 111 -4.71 -3.81 -21.36
C SER A 111 -3.74 -4.37 -22.41
N ASP A 112 -2.51 -3.91 -22.42
CA ASP A 112 -1.48 -4.29 -23.38
C ASP A 112 -0.39 -5.20 -22.79
N CYS A 113 -0.49 -5.55 -21.50
CA CYS A 113 0.47 -6.44 -20.84
C CYS A 113 0.30 -7.91 -21.25
N GLU A 114 1.36 -8.68 -21.11
CA GLU A 114 1.38 -10.14 -21.20
C GLU A 114 1.48 -10.80 -19.81
N LEU A 115 2.01 -10.05 -18.84
CA LEU A 115 2.04 -10.43 -17.43
C LEU A 115 1.56 -9.27 -16.56
N LEU A 116 0.62 -9.53 -15.66
CA LEU A 116 0.29 -8.65 -14.55
C LEU A 116 0.75 -9.29 -13.24
N VAL A 117 1.64 -8.60 -12.53
CA VAL A 117 2.05 -8.99 -11.17
C VAL A 117 1.32 -8.09 -10.17
N VAL A 118 0.51 -8.68 -9.31
CA VAL A 118 -0.14 -8.00 -8.20
C VAL A 118 0.59 -8.38 -6.91
N TRP A 119 1.33 -7.44 -6.34
CA TRP A 119 2.14 -7.65 -5.16
C TRP A 119 1.58 -6.86 -3.98
N GLY A 120 1.04 -7.55 -2.98
CA GLY A 120 0.46 -6.95 -1.79
C GLY A 120 -0.81 -6.13 -2.05
N GLY A 121 -1.61 -6.51 -3.05
CA GLY A 121 -2.81 -5.80 -3.43
C GLY A 121 -4.02 -6.70 -3.69
N ASN A 122 -5.22 -6.12 -3.57
CA ASN A 122 -6.46 -6.84 -3.85
C ASN A 122 -7.37 -6.05 -4.82
N PRO A 123 -6.95 -5.88 -6.09
CA PRO A 123 -7.68 -5.07 -7.05
C PRO A 123 -9.09 -5.57 -7.35
N VAL A 124 -9.41 -6.85 -7.17
CA VAL A 124 -10.81 -7.35 -7.28
C VAL A 124 -11.75 -6.58 -6.36
N ASN A 125 -11.30 -6.21 -5.16
CA ASN A 125 -12.13 -5.51 -4.18
C ASN A 125 -11.86 -4.00 -4.10
N THR A 126 -10.66 -3.54 -4.47
CA THR A 126 -10.23 -2.16 -4.22
C THR A 126 -9.92 -1.35 -5.48
N GLN A 127 -9.64 -2.00 -6.59
CA GLN A 127 -9.24 -1.36 -7.85
C GLN A 127 -9.85 -2.10 -9.06
N ILE A 128 -11.16 -2.15 -9.11
CA ILE A 128 -11.95 -2.92 -10.09
C ILE A 128 -11.54 -2.62 -11.54
N ASN A 129 -11.19 -1.36 -11.84
CA ASN A 129 -10.74 -0.96 -13.17
C ASN A 129 -9.45 -1.64 -13.61
N VAL A 130 -8.52 -1.94 -12.70
CA VAL A 130 -7.31 -2.72 -12.97
C VAL A 130 -7.70 -4.11 -13.49
N MET A 131 -8.61 -4.79 -12.79
CA MET A 131 -9.07 -6.12 -13.19
C MET A 131 -9.83 -6.10 -14.52
N HIS A 132 -10.61 -5.06 -14.79
CA HIS A 132 -11.27 -4.90 -16.08
C HIS A 132 -10.25 -4.80 -17.23
N LYS A 133 -9.21 -3.96 -17.07
CA LYS A 133 -8.11 -3.83 -18.05
C LYS A 133 -7.34 -5.13 -18.22
N PHE A 134 -7.03 -5.81 -17.12
CA PHE A 134 -6.38 -7.11 -17.18
C PHE A 134 -7.21 -8.16 -17.93
N GLN A 135 -8.54 -8.18 -17.77
CA GLN A 135 -9.41 -9.06 -18.54
C GLN A 135 -9.36 -8.78 -20.05
N GLN A 136 -9.14 -7.53 -20.45
CA GLN A 136 -8.90 -7.18 -21.85
C GLN A 136 -7.58 -7.80 -22.34
N ALA A 137 -6.47 -7.60 -21.60
CA ALA A 137 -5.17 -8.21 -21.89
C ALA A 137 -5.24 -9.74 -21.95
N ARG A 138 -5.95 -10.37 -21.02
CA ARG A 138 -6.12 -11.84 -21.01
C ARG A 138 -6.83 -12.35 -22.27
N ARG A 139 -7.84 -11.62 -22.75
CA ARG A 139 -8.59 -12.01 -23.96
C ARG A 139 -7.79 -11.78 -25.26
N SER A 140 -7.03 -10.69 -25.34
CA SER A 140 -6.31 -10.29 -26.56
C SER A 140 -4.92 -10.87 -26.67
N ARG A 141 -4.23 -11.09 -25.52
CA ARG A 141 -2.82 -11.47 -25.45
C ARG A 141 -2.55 -12.74 -24.64
N ASN A 142 -3.59 -13.39 -24.10
CA ASN A 142 -3.43 -14.51 -23.18
C ASN A 142 -2.60 -14.17 -21.93
N ALA A 143 -2.72 -12.94 -21.46
CA ALA A 143 -1.95 -12.42 -20.33
C ALA A 143 -2.10 -13.27 -19.06
N LYS A 144 -1.01 -13.45 -18.35
CA LYS A 144 -0.95 -14.18 -17.08
C LYS A 144 -1.09 -13.25 -15.89
N LEU A 145 -1.64 -13.76 -14.79
CA LEU A 145 -1.75 -13.08 -13.51
C LEU A 145 -0.93 -13.81 -12.45
N VAL A 146 0.07 -13.14 -11.93
CA VAL A 146 0.78 -13.58 -10.72
C VAL A 146 0.32 -12.73 -9.55
N VAL A 147 -0.02 -13.37 -8.44
CA VAL A 147 -0.38 -12.69 -7.19
C VAL A 147 0.58 -13.10 -6.10
N ILE A 148 1.13 -12.11 -5.40
CA ILE A 148 2.08 -12.28 -4.29
C ILE A 148 1.45 -11.62 -3.08
N ASP A 149 1.04 -12.41 -2.09
CA ASP A 149 0.35 -11.91 -0.91
C ASP A 149 0.43 -12.94 0.25
N PRO A 150 0.66 -12.53 1.49
CA PRO A 150 0.59 -13.43 2.64
C PRO A 150 -0.83 -13.92 2.93
N TYR A 151 -1.83 -13.35 2.30
CA TYR A 151 -3.24 -13.70 2.44
C TYR A 151 -3.85 -14.08 1.08
N CYS A 152 -4.58 -15.19 1.04
CA CYS A 152 -5.32 -15.60 -0.16
C CYS A 152 -6.53 -14.68 -0.36
N THR A 153 -6.35 -13.65 -1.19
CA THR A 153 -7.36 -12.64 -1.51
C THR A 153 -8.25 -13.10 -2.66
N ASP A 154 -9.41 -12.43 -2.86
CA ASP A 154 -10.26 -12.68 -4.03
C ASP A 154 -9.52 -12.45 -5.37
N THR A 155 -8.42 -11.68 -5.35
CA THR A 155 -7.53 -11.53 -6.50
C THR A 155 -6.64 -12.75 -6.67
N ALA A 156 -6.14 -13.31 -5.57
CA ALA A 156 -5.33 -14.54 -5.60
C ALA A 156 -6.12 -15.72 -6.15
N ASP A 157 -7.43 -15.80 -5.89
CA ASP A 157 -8.32 -16.82 -6.46
C ASP A 157 -8.43 -16.76 -8.00
N LYS A 158 -8.01 -15.67 -8.63
CA LYS A 158 -8.00 -15.47 -10.09
C LYS A 158 -6.62 -15.64 -10.71
N ALA A 159 -5.59 -15.85 -9.89
CA ALA A 159 -4.21 -15.94 -10.33
C ALA A 159 -3.94 -17.23 -11.14
N ASP A 160 -3.06 -17.12 -12.12
CA ASP A 160 -2.45 -18.27 -12.77
C ASP A 160 -1.34 -18.86 -11.87
N LEU A 161 -0.64 -17.99 -11.11
CA LEU A 161 0.33 -18.37 -10.09
C LEU A 161 0.12 -17.52 -8.84
N PHE A 162 -0.08 -18.17 -7.70
CA PHE A 162 -0.19 -17.51 -6.40
C PHE A 162 1.02 -17.86 -5.52
N LEU A 163 1.73 -16.84 -5.07
CA LEU A 163 2.89 -16.95 -4.20
C LEU A 163 2.51 -16.47 -2.79
N ASN A 164 2.20 -17.41 -1.92
CA ASN A 164 1.82 -17.13 -0.53
C ASN A 164 3.06 -17.07 0.36
N LEU A 165 3.68 -15.90 0.44
CA LEU A 165 4.91 -15.71 1.21
C LEU A 165 4.62 -15.41 2.70
N ARG A 166 5.60 -15.69 3.56
CA ARG A 166 5.56 -15.24 4.96
C ARG A 166 5.63 -13.71 5.03
N PRO A 167 4.84 -13.05 5.91
CA PRO A 167 4.90 -11.60 6.08
C PRO A 167 6.31 -11.09 6.33
N GLY A 168 6.69 -10.00 5.63
CA GLY A 168 8.00 -9.35 5.79
C GLY A 168 9.15 -10.02 5.03
N THR A 169 8.86 -10.97 4.13
CA THR A 169 9.90 -11.68 3.35
C THR A 169 9.90 -11.32 1.86
N ASP A 170 9.18 -10.29 1.48
CA ASP A 170 9.05 -9.81 0.10
C ASP A 170 10.42 -9.52 -0.53
N GLY A 171 11.33 -8.89 0.22
CA GLY A 171 12.69 -8.60 -0.24
C GLY A 171 13.50 -9.86 -0.56
N ALA A 172 13.27 -10.96 0.17
CA ALA A 172 13.94 -12.22 -0.11
C ALA A 172 13.46 -12.83 -1.44
N LEU A 173 12.13 -12.78 -1.69
CA LEU A 173 11.57 -13.20 -2.98
C LEU A 173 12.12 -12.35 -4.12
N ALA A 174 12.12 -11.01 -3.97
CA ALA A 174 12.64 -10.10 -4.99
C ALA A 174 14.13 -10.37 -5.32
N CYS A 175 14.96 -10.59 -4.29
CA CYS A 175 16.37 -10.94 -4.50
C CYS A 175 16.55 -12.24 -5.30
N ALA A 176 15.78 -13.28 -4.98
CA ALA A 176 15.88 -14.55 -5.69
C ALA A 176 15.38 -14.46 -7.13
N VAL A 177 14.32 -13.68 -7.38
CA VAL A 177 13.86 -13.41 -8.75
C VAL A 177 14.97 -12.72 -9.54
N MET A 178 15.56 -11.64 -9.00
CA MET A 178 16.68 -10.95 -9.66
C MET A 178 17.90 -11.86 -9.84
N HIS A 179 18.22 -12.75 -8.88
CA HIS A 179 19.27 -13.76 -9.03
C HIS A 179 19.03 -14.61 -10.28
N VAL A 180 17.81 -15.16 -10.44
CA VAL A 180 17.46 -15.99 -11.60
C VAL A 180 17.54 -15.20 -12.90
N LEU A 181 17.08 -13.94 -12.92
CA LEU A 181 17.17 -13.08 -14.10
C LEU A 181 18.63 -12.88 -14.56
N PHE A 182 19.57 -12.77 -13.62
CA PHE A 182 21.00 -12.68 -13.96
C PHE A 182 21.59 -14.02 -14.39
N GLU A 183 21.22 -15.12 -13.75
CA GLU A 183 21.83 -16.44 -14.03
C GLU A 183 21.26 -17.12 -15.29
N GLU A 184 20.03 -16.80 -15.67
CA GLU A 184 19.38 -17.35 -16.88
C GLU A 184 19.38 -16.35 -18.07
N ASP A 185 20.24 -15.32 -18.04
CA ASP A 185 20.47 -14.33 -19.10
C ASP A 185 19.22 -13.51 -19.51
N TYR A 186 18.27 -13.30 -18.58
CA TYR A 186 17.14 -12.39 -18.81
C TYR A 186 17.48 -10.92 -18.54
N ALA A 187 18.60 -10.63 -17.87
CA ALA A 187 19.00 -9.27 -17.52
C ALA A 187 19.49 -8.51 -18.76
N ASP A 188 18.89 -7.37 -19.06
CA ASP A 188 19.32 -6.46 -20.12
C ASP A 188 20.56 -5.66 -19.65
N TRP A 189 21.75 -6.18 -19.93
CA TRP A 189 23.01 -5.57 -19.52
C TRP A 189 23.25 -4.21 -20.15
N ASP A 190 22.88 -4.00 -21.42
CA ASP A 190 23.02 -2.72 -22.10
C ASP A 190 22.19 -1.64 -21.41
N TYR A 191 20.98 -2.00 -20.97
CA TYR A 191 20.13 -1.11 -20.19
C TYR A 191 20.70 -0.85 -18.79
N LEU A 192 21.11 -1.91 -18.08
CA LEU A 192 21.63 -1.81 -16.72
C LEU A 192 22.89 -0.94 -16.66
N GLU A 193 23.85 -1.16 -17.56
CA GLU A 193 25.09 -0.36 -17.61
C GLU A 193 24.83 1.11 -17.96
N ARG A 194 23.82 1.38 -18.79
CA ARG A 194 23.50 2.74 -19.23
C ARG A 194 22.71 3.55 -18.20
N TYR A 195 21.84 2.90 -17.44
CA TYR A 195 20.82 3.60 -16.65
C TYR A 195 20.85 3.30 -15.17
N THR A 196 21.76 2.46 -14.68
CA THR A 196 21.89 2.13 -13.25
C THR A 196 23.29 2.42 -12.73
N ASP A 197 23.42 2.58 -11.40
CA ASP A 197 24.66 3.01 -10.77
C ASP A 197 25.68 1.87 -10.61
N CYS A 198 25.24 0.66 -10.25
CA CYS A 198 26.12 -0.42 -9.82
C CYS A 198 25.55 -1.82 -10.17
N PRO A 199 25.36 -2.14 -11.47
CA PRO A 199 24.77 -3.42 -11.87
C PRO A 199 25.65 -4.63 -11.55
N THR A 200 26.97 -4.48 -11.62
CA THR A 200 27.92 -5.55 -11.29
C THR A 200 27.89 -5.89 -9.81
N GLU A 201 27.89 -4.87 -8.95
CA GLU A 201 27.79 -5.04 -7.50
C GLU A 201 26.44 -5.64 -7.09
N LEU A 202 25.36 -5.27 -7.76
CA LEU A 202 24.05 -5.88 -7.57
C LEU A 202 24.09 -7.37 -7.91
N ARG A 203 24.62 -7.75 -9.06
CA ARG A 203 24.78 -9.16 -9.45
C ARG A 203 25.61 -9.93 -8.41
N GLU A 204 26.74 -9.37 -7.97
CA GLU A 204 27.59 -10.00 -6.95
C GLU A 204 26.84 -10.20 -5.63
N HIS A 205 26.11 -9.17 -5.19
CA HIS A 205 25.28 -9.24 -4.00
C HIS A 205 24.21 -10.34 -4.07
N LEU A 206 23.67 -10.60 -5.24
CA LEU A 206 22.61 -11.58 -5.45
C LEU A 206 23.09 -13.03 -5.53
N LYS A 207 24.38 -13.30 -5.74
CA LYS A 207 24.92 -14.67 -5.89
C LYS A 207 24.56 -15.60 -4.73
N SER A 208 24.52 -15.08 -3.50
CA SER A 208 24.16 -15.85 -2.29
C SER A 208 22.68 -15.81 -1.96
N ARG A 209 21.84 -15.26 -2.84
CA ARG A 209 20.39 -15.08 -2.63
C ARG A 209 19.59 -15.85 -3.65
N ASP A 210 19.97 -17.11 -3.81
CA ASP A 210 19.36 -18.03 -4.75
C ASP A 210 17.93 -18.45 -4.37
N PRO A 211 17.20 -19.15 -5.22
CA PRO A 211 15.85 -19.64 -4.93
C PRO A 211 15.77 -20.57 -3.70
N HIS A 212 16.84 -21.31 -3.36
CA HIS A 212 16.85 -22.14 -2.16
C HIS A 212 16.88 -21.30 -0.88
N TRP A 213 17.79 -20.31 -0.84
CA TRP A 213 17.84 -19.34 0.25
C TRP A 213 16.50 -18.61 0.44
N ALA A 214 15.88 -18.17 -0.66
CA ALA A 214 14.59 -17.47 -0.58
C ALA A 214 13.46 -18.40 -0.15
N SER A 215 13.45 -19.66 -0.60
CA SER A 215 12.46 -20.65 -0.19
C SER A 215 12.44 -20.86 1.33
N GLU A 216 13.61 -20.96 1.95
CA GLU A 216 13.75 -21.06 3.41
C GLU A 216 13.14 -19.84 4.14
N LYS A 217 13.34 -18.62 3.60
CA LYS A 217 12.85 -17.38 4.19
C LYS A 217 11.35 -17.18 3.97
N THR A 218 10.91 -17.34 2.73
CA THR A 218 9.54 -16.99 2.29
C THR A 218 8.52 -18.08 2.55
N GLY A 219 8.95 -19.35 2.56
CA GLY A 219 8.07 -20.51 2.57
C GLY A 219 7.52 -20.89 1.19
N ILE A 220 7.88 -20.15 0.13
CA ILE A 220 7.51 -20.47 -1.26
C ILE A 220 8.47 -21.57 -1.77
N SER A 221 7.98 -22.52 -2.53
CA SER A 221 8.83 -23.57 -3.09
C SER A 221 9.81 -23.01 -4.14
N VAL A 222 10.99 -23.64 -4.24
CA VAL A 222 11.99 -23.29 -5.26
C VAL A 222 11.39 -23.30 -6.66
N SER A 223 10.54 -24.29 -6.97
CA SER A 223 9.90 -24.40 -8.28
C SER A 223 8.98 -23.20 -8.59
N GLN A 224 8.23 -22.72 -7.61
CA GLN A 224 7.35 -21.55 -7.79
C GLN A 224 8.18 -20.25 -7.97
N ILE A 225 9.31 -20.12 -7.26
CA ILE A 225 10.21 -18.97 -7.43
C ILE A 225 10.80 -18.95 -8.83
N LEU A 226 11.27 -20.09 -9.32
CA LEU A 226 11.80 -20.25 -10.68
C LEU A 226 10.72 -19.99 -11.74
N GLU A 227 9.52 -20.53 -11.55
CA GLU A 227 8.39 -20.29 -12.45
C GLU A 227 8.06 -18.80 -12.55
N PHE A 228 7.98 -18.12 -11.40
CA PHE A 228 7.70 -16.68 -11.39
C PHE A 228 8.83 -15.89 -12.06
N ALA A 229 10.08 -16.18 -11.76
CA ALA A 229 11.23 -15.49 -12.35
C ALA A 229 11.24 -15.61 -13.89
N ARG A 230 10.94 -16.79 -14.42
CA ARG A 230 10.88 -17.05 -15.87
C ARG A 230 9.66 -16.46 -16.56
N LEU A 231 8.55 -16.28 -15.82
CA LEU A 231 7.38 -15.53 -16.33
C LEU A 231 7.65 -14.03 -16.38
N TYR A 232 8.51 -13.55 -15.49
CA TYR A 232 8.86 -12.13 -15.38
C TYR A 232 9.93 -11.71 -16.40
N GLY A 233 10.91 -12.57 -16.69
CA GLY A 233 11.96 -12.39 -17.71
C GLY A 233 11.48 -12.67 -19.11
#